data_d665b25ef059d9aaad2df2e0f4fe2aea
#
_entry.id   d665b25ef059d9aaad2df2e0f4fe2aea
#
_cell.length_a   1.000
_cell.length_b   1.000
_cell.length_c   1.000
_cell.angle_alpha   90.00
_cell.angle_beta   90.00
_cell.angle_gamma   90.00
#
_symmetry.space_group_name_H-M   'P 1'
#
loop_
_entity.id
_entity.type
_entity.pdbx_description
1 polymer ?
#
loop_
_entity_poly.entity_id
_entity_poly.type
_entity_poly.pdbx_seq_one_letter_code
_entity_poly.pdbx_strand_id
1 'polypeptide(L)'
;MLFFAQCPYDKVLGASNLAMLRYEWVWYKSRCTGFLNARRAPLKKTENILVFYQKSPAYFPQFEQGKPYKKIHRCSGSSPNYGKFERTSGESDGQRFPGNVLAFPTVTTTVHPTQKPVALCEYLIRTYTRPGEVVVDICAGSGTTAVAALNAGRRFVCFETAPAFYGPATERIRRAREAVASGRKGE
;
A
#
# COMPACT_ATOMS: atom_id res chain seq x y z
N MET A 1 -10.87 -0.79 3.04
CA MET A 1 -10.55 -1.68 1.91
C MET A 1 -9.55 -0.97 1.01
N LEU A 2 -8.62 -1.71 0.43
CA LEU A 2 -7.61 -1.18 -0.50
C LEU A 2 -7.66 -2.00 -1.79
N PHE A 3 -7.67 -1.30 -2.93
CA PHE A 3 -7.74 -1.96 -4.24
C PHE A 3 -6.65 -1.44 -5.16
N PHE A 4 -5.79 -2.33 -5.64
CA PHE A 4 -4.84 -2.03 -6.70
C PHE A 4 -5.57 -1.96 -8.04
N ALA A 5 -5.45 -0.85 -8.72
CA ALA A 5 -6.12 -0.64 -10.00
C ALA A 5 -5.31 0.29 -10.93
N GLN A 6 -5.43 0.06 -12.23
CA GLN A 6 -4.83 0.90 -13.27
C GLN A 6 -5.91 1.49 -14.18
N CYS A 7 -5.59 2.64 -14.78
CA CYS A 7 -6.44 3.27 -15.78
C CYS A 7 -6.72 2.32 -16.97
N PRO A 8 -7.99 2.24 -17.44
CA PRO A 8 -9.17 3.01 -17.04
C PRO A 8 -9.96 2.40 -15.87
N TYR A 9 -9.66 1.17 -15.46
CA TYR A 9 -10.44 0.42 -14.46
C TYR A 9 -10.47 1.11 -13.08
N ASP A 10 -9.40 1.79 -12.69
CA ASP A 10 -9.34 2.56 -11.45
C ASP A 10 -10.43 3.64 -11.37
N LYS A 11 -10.78 4.26 -12.52
CA LYS A 11 -11.85 5.28 -12.59
C LYS A 11 -13.23 4.66 -12.41
N VAL A 12 -13.49 3.52 -13.05
CA VAL A 12 -14.74 2.78 -12.91
C VAL A 12 -14.91 2.29 -11.47
N LEU A 13 -13.86 1.69 -10.90
CA LEU A 13 -13.88 1.21 -9.53
C LEU A 13 -14.06 2.37 -8.53
N GLY A 14 -13.37 3.49 -8.74
CA GLY A 14 -13.53 4.69 -7.90
C GLY A 14 -14.94 5.24 -7.95
N ALA A 15 -15.54 5.34 -9.14
CA ALA A 15 -16.89 5.82 -9.34
C ALA A 15 -17.97 4.86 -8.80
N SER A 16 -17.67 3.57 -8.65
CA SER A 16 -18.65 2.57 -8.20
C SER A 16 -19.19 2.83 -6.79
N ASN A 17 -18.40 3.51 -5.94
CA ASN A 17 -18.85 3.88 -4.59
C ASN A 17 -18.14 5.14 -4.09
N LEU A 18 -18.52 6.31 -4.63
CA LEU A 18 -17.98 7.59 -4.24
C LEU A 18 -18.21 7.93 -2.75
N ALA A 19 -19.28 7.40 -2.17
CA ALA A 19 -19.58 7.62 -0.75
C ALA A 19 -18.53 6.98 0.19
N MET A 20 -17.85 5.94 -0.28
CA MET A 20 -16.79 5.27 0.49
C MET A 20 -15.38 5.56 -0.01
N LEU A 21 -15.19 6.02 -1.25
CA LEU A 21 -13.89 6.43 -1.77
C LEU A 21 -13.37 7.63 -0.99
N ARG A 22 -12.14 7.57 -0.50
CA ARG A 22 -11.56 8.63 0.34
C ARG A 22 -10.35 9.28 -0.31
N TYR A 23 -9.38 8.48 -0.70
CA TYR A 23 -8.14 8.92 -1.32
C TYR A 23 -7.46 7.73 -2.00
N GLU A 24 -6.33 7.99 -2.63
CA GLU A 24 -5.50 6.97 -3.25
C GLU A 24 -4.04 7.11 -2.82
N TRP A 25 -3.37 5.96 -2.76
CA TRP A 25 -1.92 5.89 -2.83
C TRP A 25 -1.53 5.61 -4.27
N VAL A 26 -0.37 6.10 -4.65
CA VAL A 26 0.21 5.86 -5.98
C VAL A 26 1.49 5.04 -5.80
N TRP A 27 1.46 3.79 -6.23
CA TRP A 27 2.68 3.00 -6.29
C TRP A 27 3.53 3.41 -7.48
N TYR A 28 4.72 3.96 -7.21
CA TYR A 28 5.73 4.29 -8.22
C TYR A 28 6.66 3.10 -8.41
N LYS A 29 6.66 2.53 -9.61
CA LYS A 29 7.35 1.30 -9.96
C LYS A 29 8.80 1.57 -10.36
N SER A 30 9.74 0.67 -10.02
CA SER A 30 11.12 0.75 -10.50
C SER A 30 11.22 0.57 -12.01
N ARG A 31 10.34 -0.28 -12.61
CA ARG A 31 10.27 -0.54 -14.05
C ARG A 31 8.90 -0.17 -14.60
N CYS A 32 8.91 0.40 -15.80
CA CYS A 32 7.67 0.65 -16.54
C CYS A 32 7.07 -0.66 -17.05
N THR A 33 5.75 -0.68 -17.23
CA THR A 33 5.01 -1.77 -17.87
C THR A 33 4.26 -1.30 -19.10
N GLY A 34 3.79 -2.22 -19.95
CA GLY A 34 3.04 -1.89 -21.17
C GLY A 34 3.90 -1.64 -22.39
N PHE A 35 5.10 -2.20 -22.45
CA PHE A 35 6.09 -2.00 -23.54
C PHE A 35 5.53 -2.27 -24.94
N LEU A 36 4.65 -3.26 -25.11
CA LEU A 36 4.03 -3.56 -26.40
C LEU A 36 3.22 -2.38 -26.99
N ASN A 37 2.81 -1.44 -26.16
CA ASN A 37 2.08 -0.24 -26.54
C ASN A 37 2.96 1.03 -26.56
N ALA A 38 4.28 0.92 -26.44
CA ALA A 38 5.19 2.06 -26.28
C ALA A 38 5.15 3.07 -27.43
N ARG A 39 4.73 2.63 -28.64
CA ARG A 39 4.58 3.51 -29.81
C ARG A 39 3.21 4.20 -29.89
N ARG A 40 2.25 3.84 -29.00
CA ARG A 40 0.87 4.33 -29.04
C ARG A 40 0.45 5.06 -27.77
N ALA A 41 1.12 4.77 -26.65
CA ALA A 41 0.80 5.34 -25.35
C ALA A 41 2.05 5.36 -24.46
N PRO A 42 2.11 6.25 -23.46
CA PRO A 42 3.21 6.25 -22.49
C PRO A 42 3.25 4.94 -21.70
N LEU A 43 4.45 4.52 -21.34
CA LEU A 43 4.64 3.35 -20.47
C LEU A 43 4.08 3.63 -19.07
N LYS A 44 3.47 2.62 -18.48
CA LYS A 44 2.85 2.72 -17.15
C LYS A 44 3.93 2.60 -16.06
N LYS A 45 4.23 3.72 -15.40
CA LYS A 45 5.21 3.82 -14.31
C LYS A 45 4.55 3.75 -12.94
N THR A 46 3.25 3.97 -12.87
CA THR A 46 2.47 4.01 -11.62
C THR A 46 1.33 3.00 -11.62
N GLU A 47 0.82 2.72 -10.42
CA GLU A 47 -0.42 1.99 -10.20
C GLU A 47 -1.14 2.60 -8.99
N ASN A 48 -2.44 2.83 -9.11
CA ASN A 48 -3.23 3.41 -8.04
C ASN A 48 -3.67 2.35 -7.03
N ILE A 49 -3.75 2.75 -5.77
CA ILE A 49 -4.28 1.93 -4.67
C ILE A 49 -5.41 2.73 -4.04
N LEU A 50 -6.63 2.44 -4.45
CA LEU A 50 -7.82 3.17 -4.01
C LEU A 50 -8.19 2.76 -2.59
N VAL A 51 -8.47 3.73 -1.73
CA VAL A 51 -8.81 3.51 -0.32
C VAL A 51 -10.28 3.82 -0.09
N PHE A 52 -11.02 2.79 0.33
CA PHE A 52 -12.44 2.89 0.63
C PHE A 52 -12.72 2.57 2.10
N TYR A 53 -13.48 3.42 2.75
CA TYR A 53 -14.04 3.13 4.07
C TYR A 53 -15.30 3.97 4.36
N GLN A 54 -16.21 3.39 5.14
CA GLN A 54 -17.39 4.08 5.64
C GLN A 54 -17.07 4.89 6.89
N LYS A 55 -16.38 4.27 7.85
CA LYS A 55 -15.87 4.91 9.07
C LYS A 55 -14.35 4.94 9.01
N SER A 56 -13.75 6.00 9.51
CA SER A 56 -12.28 6.14 9.55
C SER A 56 -11.64 4.93 10.22
N PRO A 57 -10.75 4.23 9.52
CA PRO A 57 -10.01 3.10 10.10
C PRO A 57 -8.92 3.60 11.06
N ALA A 58 -8.28 2.66 11.75
CA ALA A 58 -6.98 2.94 12.36
C ALA A 58 -6.00 3.39 11.27
N TYR A 59 -5.19 4.40 11.56
CA TYR A 59 -4.17 4.92 10.66
C TYR A 59 -2.86 5.12 11.43
N PHE A 60 -1.83 4.39 11.04
CA PHE A 60 -0.50 4.43 11.62
C PHE A 60 0.49 4.93 10.57
N PRO A 61 0.74 6.25 10.49
CA PRO A 61 1.64 6.80 9.50
C PRO A 61 3.05 6.22 9.65
N GLN A 62 3.62 5.75 8.55
CA GLN A 62 5.03 5.32 8.50
C GLN A 62 5.87 6.58 8.23
N PHE A 63 6.39 7.19 9.30
CA PHE A 63 7.14 8.43 9.19
C PHE A 63 8.42 8.27 8.38
N GLU A 64 8.71 9.29 7.58
CA GLU A 64 9.97 9.41 6.85
C GLU A 64 10.95 10.29 7.63
N GLN A 65 12.24 9.93 7.62
CA GLN A 65 13.27 10.73 8.25
C GLN A 65 13.87 11.69 7.24
N GLY A 66 13.64 12.98 7.44
CA GLY A 66 14.24 14.07 6.70
C GLY A 66 15.26 14.84 7.56
N LYS A 67 15.80 15.92 7.02
CA LYS A 67 16.67 16.81 7.79
C LYS A 67 15.86 17.54 8.87
N PRO A 68 16.38 17.70 10.09
CA PRO A 68 15.79 18.55 11.11
C PRO A 68 15.63 19.98 10.61
N TYR A 69 14.57 20.67 11.05
CA TYR A 69 14.32 22.05 10.66
C TYR A 69 13.57 22.84 11.75
N LYS A 70 13.75 24.15 11.73
CA LYS A 70 12.94 25.06 12.57
C LYS A 70 11.66 25.42 11.85
N LYS A 71 10.53 25.16 12.50
CA LYS A 71 9.20 25.46 12.00
C LYS A 71 8.77 26.81 12.55
N ILE A 72 8.54 27.78 11.69
CA ILE A 72 8.02 29.10 12.05
C ILE A 72 6.76 29.33 11.20
N HIS A 73 5.60 29.17 11.79
CA HIS A 73 4.37 29.66 11.20
C HIS A 73 4.21 31.13 11.56
N ARG A 74 4.29 32.01 10.57
CA ARG A 74 4.27 33.46 10.76
C ARG A 74 2.88 34.04 11.07
N CYS A 75 1.79 33.35 10.71
CA CYS A 75 0.42 33.82 10.87
C CYS A 75 -0.49 32.70 11.42
N SER A 76 -1.42 33.12 12.27
CA SER A 76 -2.65 32.38 12.51
C SER A 76 -3.65 32.70 11.40
N GLY A 77 -4.56 31.78 11.10
CA GLY A 77 -5.52 32.01 10.03
C GLY A 77 -6.67 31.02 10.05
N SER A 78 -7.49 31.09 9.01
CA SER A 78 -8.51 30.07 8.75
C SER A 78 -8.59 29.78 7.27
N SER A 79 -8.96 28.55 6.92
CA SER A 79 -9.24 28.18 5.55
C SER A 79 -10.51 27.33 5.46
N PRO A 80 -11.21 27.33 4.30
CA PRO A 80 -12.38 26.46 4.11
C PRO A 80 -12.09 24.98 4.36
N ASN A 81 -10.85 24.54 4.06
CA ASN A 81 -10.46 23.12 4.14
C ASN A 81 -9.98 22.71 5.54
N TYR A 82 -9.37 23.62 6.32
CA TYR A 82 -8.70 23.28 7.58
C TYR A 82 -9.29 24.01 8.80
N GLY A 83 -10.29 24.88 8.61
CA GLY A 83 -10.85 25.67 9.69
C GLY A 83 -9.84 26.69 10.25
N LYS A 84 -9.97 27.00 11.54
CA LYS A 84 -9.05 27.91 12.25
C LYS A 84 -7.76 27.17 12.62
N PHE A 85 -6.63 27.81 12.41
CA PHE A 85 -5.32 27.31 12.85
C PHE A 85 -4.52 28.40 13.55
N GLU A 86 -3.78 28.00 14.57
CA GLU A 86 -2.98 28.92 15.39
C GLU A 86 -1.53 28.95 14.91
N ARG A 87 -0.86 30.04 15.27
CA ARG A 87 0.58 30.19 15.05
C ARG A 87 1.31 29.14 15.90
N THR A 88 2.10 28.32 15.25
CA THR A 88 2.95 27.35 15.93
C THR A 88 4.41 27.58 15.54
N SER A 89 5.29 27.60 16.51
CA SER A 89 6.74 27.56 16.31
C SER A 89 7.29 26.35 17.04
N GLY A 90 8.32 25.75 16.51
CA GLY A 90 8.95 24.58 17.13
C GLY A 90 10.11 24.07 16.30
N GLU A 91 10.86 23.17 16.88
CA GLU A 91 11.89 22.41 16.18
C GLU A 91 11.31 21.05 15.78
N SER A 92 11.66 20.60 14.58
CA SER A 92 11.34 19.26 14.09
C SER A 92 12.62 18.47 14.05
N ASP A 93 12.62 17.28 14.62
CA ASP A 93 13.69 16.28 14.53
C ASP A 93 13.89 15.71 13.12
N GLY A 94 13.07 16.16 12.17
CA GLY A 94 13.07 15.69 10.80
C GLY A 94 12.04 14.61 10.49
N GLN A 95 11.25 14.16 11.46
CA GLN A 95 10.11 13.27 11.18
C GLN A 95 9.08 13.96 10.29
N ARG A 96 8.68 13.29 9.24
CA ARG A 96 7.69 13.78 8.27
C ARG A 96 6.62 12.74 8.03
N PHE A 97 5.37 13.19 7.95
CA PHE A 97 4.28 12.34 7.51
C PHE A 97 4.54 11.88 6.08
N PRO A 98 4.19 10.62 5.75
CA PRO A 98 4.36 10.09 4.41
C PRO A 98 3.49 10.83 3.40
N GLY A 99 4.02 11.04 2.19
CA GLY A 99 3.22 11.42 1.04
C GLY A 99 2.44 10.22 0.50
N ASN A 100 1.50 10.46 -0.42
CA ASN A 100 0.70 9.39 -1.02
C ASN A 100 1.39 8.65 -2.17
N VAL A 101 2.65 8.95 -2.47
CA VAL A 101 3.45 8.25 -3.49
C VAL A 101 4.42 7.29 -2.82
N LEU A 102 4.27 6.00 -3.10
CA LEU A 102 5.06 4.92 -2.52
C LEU A 102 6.01 4.35 -3.58
N ALA A 103 7.30 4.54 -3.40
CA ALA A 103 8.33 4.01 -4.29
C ALA A 103 8.78 2.61 -3.81
N PHE A 104 8.31 1.58 -4.50
CA PHE A 104 8.71 0.19 -4.26
C PHE A 104 9.13 -0.49 -5.56
N PRO A 105 10.21 -1.29 -5.55
CA PRO A 105 10.64 -2.02 -6.73
C PRO A 105 9.61 -3.05 -7.18
N THR A 106 9.49 -3.23 -8.49
CA THR A 106 8.69 -4.32 -9.06
C THR A 106 9.35 -5.66 -8.82
N VAL A 107 8.55 -6.71 -8.64
CA VAL A 107 9.05 -8.09 -8.53
C VAL A 107 9.54 -8.54 -9.91
N THR A 108 10.71 -9.16 -9.96
CA THR A 108 11.32 -9.65 -11.20
C THR A 108 11.05 -11.13 -11.44
N THR A 109 11.06 -11.93 -10.38
CA THR A 109 10.73 -13.37 -10.45
C THR A 109 9.35 -13.57 -9.83
N THR A 110 8.36 -13.89 -10.65
CA THR A 110 6.97 -13.93 -10.22
C THR A 110 6.35 -15.31 -10.42
N VAL A 111 5.49 -15.72 -9.50
CA VAL A 111 4.62 -16.89 -9.62
C VAL A 111 3.22 -16.51 -10.13
N HIS A 112 2.94 -15.22 -10.26
CA HIS A 112 1.70 -14.69 -10.78
C HIS A 112 1.96 -13.41 -11.61
N PRO A 113 1.32 -13.22 -12.79
CA PRO A 113 1.60 -12.09 -13.69
C PRO A 113 1.46 -10.69 -13.06
N THR A 114 0.56 -10.54 -12.11
CA THR A 114 0.29 -9.26 -11.42
C THR A 114 0.79 -9.22 -9.98
N GLN A 115 1.78 -10.05 -9.65
CA GLN A 115 2.33 -10.15 -8.30
C GLN A 115 2.83 -8.78 -7.80
N LYS A 116 2.41 -8.42 -6.59
CA LYS A 116 2.82 -7.19 -5.91
C LYS A 116 4.08 -7.43 -5.07
N PRO A 117 4.89 -6.39 -4.82
CA PRO A 117 6.00 -6.49 -3.87
C PRO A 117 5.49 -6.73 -2.44
N VAL A 118 6.11 -7.68 -1.73
CA VAL A 118 5.78 -7.96 -0.33
C VAL A 118 5.94 -6.72 0.54
N ALA A 119 7.03 -5.97 0.34
CA ALA A 119 7.31 -4.75 1.11
C ALA A 119 6.23 -3.67 0.95
N LEU A 120 5.64 -3.52 -0.24
CA LEU A 120 4.53 -2.60 -0.47
C LEU A 120 3.27 -3.04 0.29
N CYS A 121 2.92 -4.33 0.23
CA CYS A 121 1.77 -4.85 0.96
C CYS A 121 2.01 -4.79 2.48
N GLU A 122 3.23 -5.07 2.95
CA GLU A 122 3.61 -4.93 4.36
C GLU A 122 3.45 -3.48 4.86
N TYR A 123 3.90 -2.49 4.06
CA TYR A 123 3.72 -1.07 4.36
C TYR A 123 2.24 -0.72 4.54
N LEU A 124 1.39 -1.11 3.60
CA LEU A 124 -0.05 -0.85 3.64
C LEU A 124 -0.72 -1.55 4.84
N ILE A 125 -0.37 -2.81 5.10
CA ILE A 125 -0.89 -3.57 6.25
C ILE A 125 -0.52 -2.87 7.56
N ARG A 126 0.73 -2.46 7.74
CA ARG A 126 1.18 -1.73 8.95
C ARG A 126 0.49 -0.38 9.11
N THR A 127 0.17 0.28 8.00
CA THR A 127 -0.50 1.59 8.00
C THR A 127 -1.95 1.49 8.49
N TYR A 128 -2.66 0.39 8.24
CA TYR A 128 -4.10 0.30 8.51
C TYR A 128 -4.50 -0.77 9.54
N THR A 129 -3.54 -1.49 10.09
CA THR A 129 -3.83 -2.57 11.04
C THR A 129 -2.89 -2.57 12.23
N ARG A 130 -3.36 -3.17 13.35
CA ARG A 130 -2.55 -3.48 14.52
C ARG A 130 -2.00 -4.90 14.44
N PRO A 131 -0.90 -5.22 15.14
CA PRO A 131 -0.46 -6.62 15.32
C PRO A 131 -1.61 -7.51 15.81
N GLY A 132 -1.70 -8.73 15.25
CA GLY A 132 -2.74 -9.70 15.59
C GLY A 132 -4.09 -9.52 14.89
N GLU A 133 -4.35 -8.39 14.20
CA GLU A 133 -5.57 -8.22 13.42
C GLU A 133 -5.57 -9.10 12.17
N VAL A 134 -6.75 -9.29 11.57
CA VAL A 134 -6.94 -10.14 10.38
C VAL A 134 -6.94 -9.29 9.12
N VAL A 135 -6.11 -9.67 8.17
CA VAL A 135 -6.08 -9.12 6.81
C VAL A 135 -6.80 -10.09 5.88
N VAL A 136 -7.74 -9.60 5.09
CA VAL A 136 -8.51 -10.42 4.13
C VAL A 136 -8.12 -10.04 2.71
N ASP A 137 -7.82 -11.03 1.88
CA ASP A 137 -7.56 -10.88 0.45
C ASP A 137 -8.45 -11.85 -0.34
N ILE A 138 -9.38 -11.30 -1.10
CA ILE A 138 -10.35 -12.07 -1.88
C ILE A 138 -9.83 -12.51 -3.26
N CYS A 139 -8.63 -12.04 -3.65
CA CYS A 139 -8.00 -12.34 -4.94
C CYS A 139 -6.48 -12.53 -4.74
N ALA A 140 -6.11 -13.54 -3.95
CA ALA A 140 -4.77 -13.71 -3.40
C ALA A 140 -3.66 -13.90 -4.44
N GLY A 141 -3.98 -14.48 -5.60
CA GLY A 141 -3.03 -14.73 -6.67
C GLY A 141 -1.77 -15.47 -6.17
N SER A 142 -0.67 -14.77 -6.06
CA SER A 142 0.61 -15.29 -5.55
C SER A 142 0.71 -15.40 -4.02
N GLY A 143 -0.33 -15.05 -3.25
CA GLY A 143 -0.32 -15.04 -1.79
C GLY A 143 0.53 -13.91 -1.16
N THR A 144 0.84 -12.86 -1.91
CA THR A 144 1.69 -11.76 -1.41
C THR A 144 1.12 -11.10 -0.15
N THR A 145 -0.19 -10.88 -0.09
CA THR A 145 -0.86 -10.31 1.09
C THR A 145 -0.69 -11.17 2.33
N ALA A 146 -0.77 -12.50 2.18
CA ALA A 146 -0.56 -13.45 3.29
C ALA A 146 0.89 -13.41 3.80
N VAL A 147 1.87 -13.40 2.89
CA VAL A 147 3.30 -13.26 3.25
C VAL A 147 3.55 -11.95 3.98
N ALA A 148 3.04 -10.85 3.46
CA ALA A 148 3.16 -9.53 4.08
C ALA A 148 2.48 -9.46 5.46
N ALA A 149 1.33 -10.11 5.63
CA ALA A 149 0.63 -10.19 6.91
C ALA A 149 1.46 -10.97 7.95
N LEU A 150 2.06 -12.09 7.57
CA LEU A 150 2.99 -12.85 8.42
C LEU A 150 4.16 -11.99 8.88
N ASN A 151 4.85 -11.32 7.95
CA ASN A 151 5.97 -10.42 8.25
C ASN A 151 5.59 -9.27 9.18
N ALA A 152 4.35 -8.83 9.09
CA ALA A 152 3.83 -7.75 9.90
C ALA A 152 3.25 -8.23 11.25
N GLY A 153 3.22 -9.53 11.53
CA GLY A 153 2.61 -10.09 12.74
C GLY A 153 1.08 -10.00 12.75
N ARG A 154 0.47 -10.13 11.57
CA ARG A 154 -1.00 -10.14 11.40
C ARG A 154 -1.47 -11.52 11.00
N ARG A 155 -2.73 -11.82 11.31
CA ARG A 155 -3.42 -13.00 10.77
C ARG A 155 -3.92 -12.68 9.37
N PHE A 156 -4.23 -13.70 8.59
CA PHE A 156 -4.78 -13.50 7.25
C PHE A 156 -5.83 -14.55 6.90
N VAL A 157 -6.72 -14.17 5.99
CA VAL A 157 -7.64 -15.04 5.27
C VAL A 157 -7.54 -14.67 3.80
N CYS A 158 -7.18 -15.64 2.95
CA CYS A 158 -6.96 -15.40 1.53
C CYS A 158 -7.78 -16.38 0.70
N PHE A 159 -8.29 -15.91 -0.42
CA PHE A 159 -9.07 -16.70 -1.37
C PHE A 159 -8.39 -16.65 -2.74
N GLU A 160 -8.26 -17.80 -3.38
CA GLU A 160 -7.80 -17.94 -4.77
C GLU A 160 -8.61 -19.05 -5.45
N THR A 161 -9.21 -18.72 -6.59
CA THR A 161 -10.08 -19.66 -7.31
C THR A 161 -9.36 -20.39 -8.43
N ALA A 162 -8.22 -19.85 -8.91
CA ALA A 162 -7.46 -20.45 -9.99
C ALA A 162 -6.52 -21.52 -9.46
N PRO A 163 -6.72 -22.82 -9.78
CA PRO A 163 -5.88 -23.91 -9.29
C PRO A 163 -4.40 -23.72 -9.64
N ALA A 164 -4.09 -23.12 -10.78
CA ALA A 164 -2.73 -22.85 -11.23
C ALA A 164 -1.95 -21.93 -10.27
N PHE A 165 -2.63 -21.06 -9.52
CA PHE A 165 -2.01 -20.13 -8.59
C PHE A 165 -2.13 -20.58 -7.13
N TYR A 166 -3.16 -21.35 -6.80
CA TYR A 166 -3.41 -21.81 -5.43
C TYR A 166 -2.23 -22.63 -4.85
N GLY A 167 -1.73 -23.62 -5.57
CA GLY A 167 -0.61 -24.46 -5.14
C GLY A 167 0.67 -23.63 -4.89
N PRO A 168 1.16 -22.88 -5.88
CA PRO A 168 2.31 -21.99 -5.71
C PRO A 168 2.17 -20.97 -4.59
N ALA A 169 0.98 -20.36 -4.41
CA ALA A 169 0.70 -19.43 -3.33
C ALA A 169 0.80 -20.12 -1.96
N THR A 170 0.19 -21.28 -1.82
CA THR A 170 0.22 -22.07 -0.57
C THR A 170 1.65 -22.43 -0.17
N GLU A 171 2.45 -22.89 -1.11
CA GLU A 171 3.86 -23.23 -0.86
C GLU A 171 4.68 -21.98 -0.46
N ARG A 172 4.45 -20.85 -1.13
CA ARG A 172 5.10 -19.60 -0.78
C ARG A 172 4.74 -19.14 0.62
N ILE A 173 3.46 -19.22 1.01
CA ILE A 173 2.98 -18.88 2.36
C ILE A 173 3.59 -19.82 3.41
N ARG A 174 3.71 -21.13 3.12
CA ARG A 174 4.35 -22.10 4.01
C ARG A 174 5.79 -21.72 4.30
N ARG A 175 6.58 -21.43 3.25
CA ARG A 175 7.99 -20.98 3.38
C ARG A 175 8.11 -19.68 4.17
N ALA A 176 7.23 -18.71 3.91
CA ALA A 176 7.20 -17.47 4.64
C ALA A 176 6.91 -17.67 6.13
N ARG A 177 5.99 -18.57 6.48
CA ARG A 177 5.67 -18.92 7.87
C ARG A 177 6.89 -19.53 8.58
N GLU A 178 7.62 -20.43 7.94
CA GLU A 178 8.86 -21.02 8.47
C GLU A 178 9.95 -19.96 8.66
N ALA A 179 10.11 -19.06 7.69
CA ALA A 179 11.07 -17.96 7.79
C ALA A 179 10.75 -17.06 8.99
N VAL A 180 9.48 -16.66 9.15
CA VAL A 180 9.06 -15.82 10.28
C VAL A 180 9.25 -16.54 11.62
N ALA A 181 8.93 -17.83 11.71
CA ALA A 181 9.17 -18.64 12.90
C ALA A 181 10.66 -18.73 13.28
N SER A 182 11.56 -18.66 12.31
CA SER A 182 13.03 -18.61 12.53
C SER A 182 13.59 -17.17 12.65
N GLY A 183 12.74 -16.16 12.84
CA GLY A 183 13.14 -14.76 13.00
C GLY A 183 13.58 -14.04 11.71
N ARG A 184 13.29 -14.63 10.55
CA ARG A 184 13.57 -14.04 9.22
C ARG A 184 12.29 -13.49 8.60
N LYS A 185 12.41 -12.63 7.58
CA LYS A 185 11.25 -12.25 6.76
C LYS A 185 10.96 -13.29 5.69
N GLY A 186 9.67 -13.52 5.41
CA GLY A 186 9.22 -14.27 4.26
C GLY A 186 9.27 -13.41 2.97
N GLU A 187 9.48 -14.07 1.83
CA GLU A 187 9.53 -13.46 0.49
C GLU A 187 8.42 -13.99 -0.42
#